data_7a2ad87ac510992665b6b4ea52e08689
#
_entry.id   7a2ad87ac510992665b6b4ea52e08689
#
_cell.length_a   1.000
_cell.length_b   1.000
_cell.length_c   1.000
_cell.angle_alpha   90.00
_cell.angle_beta   90.00
_cell.angle_gamma   90.00
#
_symmetry.space_group_name_H-M   'P 1'
#
loop_
_entity.id
_entity.type
_entity.pdbx_description
1 polymer ?
#
loop_
_entity_poly.entity_id
_entity_poly.type
_entity_poly.pdbx_seq_one_letter_code
_entity_poly.pdbx_strand_id
1 'polypeptide(L)'
;EREQTLNQLLTEMDGFEGNTGIIIVAATNRPDVLDSALMRPGRFDRQVTVDRPDYAGRLQILGVHARGKTLSKDVDLDKVARRTPGYTGADLSNLLNEAAILAARRDLSEVSNDEISDAIERVMAGPEKKDSVMSDRRKRLVAYHEAGHALVGALMPDYDPVQKISIIPRGNAGGLTFFTPSEERMESGLYSRTYLQNQMAVALGGRVAEEIVYGEDEVTTGASNDLQQVASTARQMITRFGMSD
;
A
#
# COMPACT_ATOMS: atom_id res chain seq x y z
N GLU A 1 2.65 26.83 -27.99
CA GLU A 1 2.89 25.45 -28.51
C GLU A 1 1.85 24.45 -28.01
N ARG A 2 1.61 24.34 -26.66
CA ARG A 2 0.63 23.38 -26.11
C ARG A 2 -0.81 23.63 -26.60
N GLU A 3 -1.25 24.89 -26.63
CA GLU A 3 -2.58 25.26 -27.14
C GLU A 3 -2.74 24.96 -28.62
N GLN A 4 -1.68 25.20 -29.42
CA GLN A 4 -1.70 24.88 -30.84
C GLN A 4 -1.82 23.38 -31.09
N THR A 5 -1.07 22.57 -30.36
CA THR A 5 -1.15 21.10 -30.44
C THR A 5 -2.52 20.59 -30.04
N LEU A 6 -3.11 21.13 -28.94
CA LEU A 6 -4.45 20.78 -28.51
C LEU A 6 -5.49 21.14 -29.59
N ASN A 7 -5.46 22.37 -30.08
CA ASN A 7 -6.40 22.83 -31.12
C ASN A 7 -6.28 22.01 -32.41
N GLN A 8 -5.08 21.62 -32.81
CA GLN A 8 -4.90 20.73 -33.94
C GLN A 8 -5.50 19.35 -33.70
N LEU A 9 -5.26 18.76 -32.50
CA LEU A 9 -5.86 17.48 -32.12
C LEU A 9 -7.39 17.56 -32.17
N LEU A 10 -7.98 18.62 -31.62
CA LEU A 10 -9.42 18.85 -31.63
C LEU A 10 -9.96 18.97 -33.06
N THR A 11 -9.25 19.68 -33.93
CA THR A 11 -9.63 19.85 -35.34
C THR A 11 -9.57 18.51 -36.09
N GLU A 12 -8.53 17.72 -35.87
CA GLU A 12 -8.43 16.38 -36.48
C GLU A 12 -9.54 15.45 -35.98
N MET A 13 -9.87 15.49 -34.66
CA MET A 13 -10.98 14.70 -34.12
C MET A 13 -12.34 15.12 -34.71
N ASP A 14 -12.59 16.41 -34.85
CA ASP A 14 -13.84 16.94 -35.41
C ASP A 14 -13.90 16.73 -36.96
N GLY A 15 -12.75 16.59 -37.60
CA GLY A 15 -12.63 16.35 -39.05
C GLY A 15 -12.93 14.93 -39.51
N PHE A 16 -13.14 13.99 -38.59
CA PHE A 16 -13.60 12.63 -38.92
C PHE A 16 -15.08 12.63 -39.33
N GLU A 17 -15.40 13.33 -40.44
CA GLU A 17 -16.74 13.24 -41.01
C GLU A 17 -16.98 11.88 -41.64
N GLY A 18 -17.96 11.16 -41.04
CA GLY A 18 -18.41 9.86 -41.52
C GLY A 18 -17.58 8.68 -40.97
N ASN A 19 -18.29 7.68 -40.53
CA ASN A 19 -17.86 6.45 -39.90
C ASN A 19 -16.63 5.80 -40.59
N THR A 20 -15.43 6.25 -40.22
CA THR A 20 -14.17 5.76 -40.78
C THR A 20 -13.70 4.45 -40.07
N GLY A 21 -14.45 3.95 -39.09
CA GLY A 21 -14.06 2.77 -38.32
C GLY A 21 -12.88 2.99 -37.37
N ILE A 22 -12.46 4.25 -37.14
CA ILE A 22 -11.38 4.58 -36.20
C ILE A 22 -11.96 4.84 -34.84
N ILE A 23 -11.40 4.18 -33.82
CA ILE A 23 -11.69 4.43 -32.40
C ILE A 23 -10.45 5.03 -31.77
N ILE A 24 -10.60 6.22 -31.18
CA ILE A 24 -9.53 6.90 -30.47
C ILE A 24 -9.65 6.54 -28.99
N VAL A 25 -8.57 6.01 -28.41
CA VAL A 25 -8.48 5.66 -26.99
C VAL A 25 -7.35 6.46 -26.36
N ALA A 26 -7.66 7.14 -25.26
CA ALA A 26 -6.67 7.85 -24.45
C ALA A 26 -6.70 7.34 -23.00
N ALA A 27 -5.58 7.43 -22.32
CA ALA A 27 -5.48 7.07 -20.91
C ALA A 27 -4.78 8.18 -20.13
N THR A 28 -5.28 8.46 -18.93
CA THR A 28 -4.67 9.42 -18.00
C THR A 28 -4.91 8.99 -16.56
N ASN A 29 -3.97 9.31 -15.67
CA ASN A 29 -4.14 9.19 -14.23
C ASN A 29 -4.75 10.47 -13.61
N ARG A 30 -4.91 11.54 -14.43
CA ARG A 30 -5.40 12.84 -13.96
C ARG A 30 -6.48 13.38 -14.88
N PRO A 31 -7.69 12.85 -14.79
CA PRO A 31 -8.81 13.36 -15.60
C PRO A 31 -9.18 14.81 -15.24
N ASP A 32 -8.86 15.26 -14.01
CA ASP A 32 -9.09 16.61 -13.50
C ASP A 32 -8.34 17.71 -14.22
N VAL A 33 -7.22 17.39 -14.88
CA VAL A 33 -6.38 18.37 -15.62
C VAL A 33 -6.66 18.40 -17.13
N LEU A 34 -7.55 17.53 -17.62
CA LEU A 34 -7.90 17.52 -19.03
C LEU A 34 -8.74 18.74 -19.41
N ASP A 35 -8.47 19.29 -20.59
CA ASP A 35 -9.28 20.36 -21.14
C ASP A 35 -10.72 19.86 -21.39
N SER A 36 -11.69 20.63 -20.93
CA SER A 36 -13.11 20.30 -21.07
C SER A 36 -13.56 20.16 -22.54
N ALA A 37 -12.85 20.79 -23.47
CA ALA A 37 -13.10 20.66 -24.89
C ALA A 37 -12.83 19.25 -25.43
N LEU A 38 -11.92 18.50 -24.82
CA LEU A 38 -11.65 17.09 -25.16
C LEU A 38 -12.80 16.16 -24.76
N MET A 39 -13.57 16.54 -23.73
CA MET A 39 -14.61 15.69 -23.12
C MET A 39 -16.00 15.92 -23.72
N ARG A 40 -16.09 16.72 -24.81
CA ARG A 40 -17.36 16.98 -25.48
C ARG A 40 -17.83 15.78 -26.32
N PRO A 41 -19.16 15.62 -26.52
CA PRO A 41 -19.70 14.61 -27.43
C PRO A 41 -19.04 14.64 -28.81
N GLY A 42 -18.75 13.48 -29.36
CA GLY A 42 -18.04 13.35 -30.63
C GLY A 42 -16.50 13.32 -30.53
N ARG A 43 -15.96 13.45 -29.28
CA ARG A 43 -14.53 13.34 -28.98
C ARG A 43 -14.33 12.23 -27.97
N PHE A 44 -13.75 12.51 -26.77
CA PHE A 44 -13.67 11.53 -25.69
C PHE A 44 -14.97 11.56 -24.85
N ASP A 45 -16.05 11.10 -25.43
CA ASP A 45 -17.38 11.13 -24.81
C ASP A 45 -17.66 9.96 -23.87
N ARG A 46 -16.81 8.91 -23.92
CA ARG A 46 -16.91 7.76 -23.04
C ARG A 46 -15.72 7.70 -22.10
N GLN A 47 -16.00 7.71 -20.82
CA GLN A 47 -15.01 7.57 -19.77
C GLN A 47 -15.18 6.20 -19.10
N VAL A 48 -14.07 5.48 -18.97
CA VAL A 48 -14.02 4.21 -18.25
C VAL A 48 -12.99 4.36 -17.16
N THR A 49 -13.44 4.30 -15.92
CA THR A 49 -12.54 4.24 -14.76
C THR A 49 -12.01 2.82 -14.61
N VAL A 50 -10.69 2.71 -14.50
CA VAL A 50 -10.02 1.44 -14.19
C VAL A 50 -9.69 1.46 -12.70
N ASP A 51 -10.52 0.78 -11.92
CA ASP A 51 -10.36 0.68 -10.49
C ASP A 51 -9.22 -0.29 -10.11
N ARG A 52 -8.86 -0.28 -8.81
CA ARG A 52 -7.94 -1.28 -8.29
C ARG A 52 -8.57 -2.68 -8.40
N PRO A 53 -7.76 -3.72 -8.72
CA PRO A 53 -8.30 -5.06 -8.86
C PRO A 53 -8.78 -5.60 -7.49
N ASP A 54 -9.90 -6.30 -7.52
CA ASP A 54 -10.36 -7.13 -6.42
C ASP A 54 -9.44 -8.36 -6.24
N TYR A 55 -9.72 -9.20 -5.27
CA TYR A 55 -8.94 -10.41 -5.01
C TYR A 55 -8.80 -11.30 -6.26
N ALA A 56 -9.90 -11.55 -6.99
CA ALA A 56 -9.89 -12.40 -8.18
C ALA A 56 -9.05 -11.78 -9.31
N GLY A 57 -9.18 -10.46 -9.50
CA GLY A 57 -8.37 -9.70 -10.44
C GLY A 57 -6.88 -9.74 -10.08
N ARG A 58 -6.52 -9.60 -8.80
CA ARG A 58 -5.11 -9.70 -8.38
C ARG A 58 -4.54 -11.09 -8.63
N LEU A 59 -5.29 -12.14 -8.36
CA LEU A 59 -4.87 -13.51 -8.66
C LEU A 59 -4.61 -13.71 -10.15
N GLN A 60 -5.49 -13.21 -11.02
CA GLN A 60 -5.30 -13.27 -12.47
C GLN A 60 -4.07 -12.47 -12.93
N ILE A 61 -3.88 -11.26 -12.41
CA ILE A 61 -2.72 -10.40 -12.71
C ILE A 61 -1.42 -11.09 -12.27
N LEU A 62 -1.39 -11.66 -11.06
CA LEU A 62 -0.24 -12.44 -10.59
C LEU A 62 0.05 -13.61 -11.54
N GLY A 63 -0.97 -14.34 -12.00
CA GLY A 63 -0.82 -15.41 -12.98
C GLY A 63 -0.23 -14.95 -14.31
N VAL A 64 -0.56 -13.74 -14.77
CA VAL A 64 0.02 -13.14 -15.99
C VAL A 64 1.50 -12.80 -15.78
N HIS A 65 1.84 -12.13 -14.67
CA HIS A 65 3.22 -11.70 -14.39
C HIS A 65 4.12 -12.83 -13.89
N ALA A 66 3.56 -13.95 -13.46
CA ALA A 66 4.32 -15.17 -13.13
C ALA A 66 4.82 -15.91 -14.38
N ARG A 67 4.19 -15.67 -15.55
CA ARG A 67 4.64 -16.27 -16.81
C ARG A 67 6.07 -15.85 -17.13
N GLY A 68 6.94 -16.80 -17.39
CA GLY A 68 8.36 -16.54 -17.65
C GLY A 68 9.23 -16.33 -16.40
N LYS A 69 8.68 -16.52 -15.20
CA LYS A 69 9.45 -16.59 -13.95
C LYS A 69 9.45 -18.01 -13.42
N THR A 70 10.58 -18.50 -12.95
CA THR A 70 10.68 -19.83 -12.33
C THR A 70 10.24 -19.69 -10.87
N LEU A 71 9.00 -20.09 -10.60
CA LEU A 71 8.47 -20.14 -9.24
C LEU A 71 8.64 -21.56 -8.69
N SER A 72 9.03 -21.67 -7.43
CA SER A 72 9.07 -22.93 -6.69
C SER A 72 7.65 -23.50 -6.50
N LYS A 73 7.55 -24.81 -6.32
CA LYS A 73 6.26 -25.51 -6.15
C LYS A 73 5.51 -25.14 -4.88
N ASP A 74 6.18 -24.58 -3.91
CA ASP A 74 5.59 -24.09 -2.65
C ASP A 74 4.91 -22.72 -2.79
N VAL A 75 5.17 -21.99 -3.90
CA VAL A 75 4.57 -20.68 -4.14
C VAL A 75 3.12 -20.82 -4.57
N ASP A 76 2.23 -20.35 -3.71
CA ASP A 76 0.79 -20.32 -3.93
C ASP A 76 0.35 -18.87 -4.22
N LEU A 77 0.04 -18.59 -5.49
CA LEU A 77 -0.40 -17.26 -5.93
C LEU A 77 -1.72 -16.82 -5.28
N ASP A 78 -2.57 -17.77 -4.86
CA ASP A 78 -3.78 -17.48 -4.08
C ASP A 78 -3.42 -16.81 -2.74
N LYS A 79 -2.47 -17.39 -2.02
CA LYS A 79 -1.97 -16.80 -0.77
C LYS A 79 -1.31 -15.45 -0.99
N VAL A 80 -0.58 -15.27 -2.08
CA VAL A 80 0.01 -13.98 -2.43
C VAL A 80 -1.07 -12.93 -2.67
N ALA A 81 -2.12 -13.27 -3.44
CA ALA A 81 -3.25 -12.38 -3.70
C ALA A 81 -3.97 -11.95 -2.42
N ARG A 82 -4.15 -12.86 -1.44
CA ARG A 82 -4.75 -12.56 -0.12
C ARG A 82 -3.87 -11.65 0.74
N ARG A 83 -2.55 -11.69 0.57
CA ARG A 83 -1.60 -10.87 1.31
C ARG A 83 -1.34 -9.50 0.69
N THR A 84 -1.93 -9.21 -0.47
CA THR A 84 -1.72 -7.98 -1.23
C THR A 84 -3.02 -7.20 -1.47
N PRO A 85 -3.86 -6.96 -0.45
CA PRO A 85 -5.08 -6.17 -0.62
C PRO A 85 -4.72 -4.74 -1.05
N GLY A 86 -5.51 -4.18 -1.98
CA GLY A 86 -5.31 -2.82 -2.49
C GLY A 86 -4.13 -2.63 -3.45
N TYR A 87 -3.35 -3.67 -3.79
CA TYR A 87 -2.29 -3.57 -4.78
C TYR A 87 -2.86 -3.36 -6.18
N THR A 88 -2.21 -2.50 -6.94
CA THR A 88 -2.47 -2.32 -8.37
C THR A 88 -1.77 -3.39 -9.21
N GLY A 89 -2.11 -3.48 -10.50
CA GLY A 89 -1.39 -4.36 -11.41
C GLY A 89 0.11 -4.06 -11.50
N ALA A 90 0.48 -2.77 -11.40
CA ALA A 90 1.87 -2.33 -11.38
C ALA A 90 2.60 -2.80 -10.09
N ASP A 91 1.93 -2.71 -8.94
CA ASP A 91 2.49 -3.17 -7.66
C ASP A 91 2.73 -4.69 -7.68
N LEU A 92 1.78 -5.47 -8.22
CA LEU A 92 1.90 -6.93 -8.35
C LEU A 92 3.00 -7.34 -9.33
N SER A 93 3.15 -6.60 -10.43
CA SER A 93 4.26 -6.78 -11.37
C SER A 93 5.60 -6.51 -10.69
N ASN A 94 5.70 -5.38 -9.98
CA ASN A 94 6.89 -5.00 -9.23
C ASN A 94 7.22 -6.02 -8.14
N LEU A 95 6.22 -6.51 -7.42
CA LEU A 95 6.36 -7.55 -6.40
C LEU A 95 7.07 -8.79 -6.95
N LEU A 96 6.57 -9.36 -8.06
CA LEU A 96 7.15 -10.55 -8.65
C LEU A 96 8.54 -10.29 -9.25
N ASN A 97 8.80 -9.10 -9.75
CA ASN A 97 10.13 -8.70 -10.22
C ASN A 97 11.12 -8.57 -9.05
N GLU A 98 10.71 -7.93 -7.94
CA GLU A 98 11.54 -7.85 -6.74
C GLU A 98 11.85 -9.22 -6.15
N ALA A 99 10.86 -10.13 -6.11
CA ALA A 99 11.07 -11.50 -5.66
C ALA A 99 12.11 -12.24 -6.53
N ALA A 100 12.03 -12.08 -7.86
CA ALA A 100 13.01 -12.66 -8.78
C ALA A 100 14.42 -12.05 -8.60
N ILE A 101 14.53 -10.74 -8.36
CA ILE A 101 15.78 -10.07 -8.04
C ILE A 101 16.38 -10.60 -6.72
N LEU A 102 15.52 -10.82 -5.71
CA LEU A 102 15.97 -11.37 -4.43
C LEU A 102 16.47 -12.81 -4.57
N ALA A 103 15.77 -13.67 -5.35
CA ALA A 103 16.23 -15.01 -5.67
C ALA A 103 17.58 -14.99 -6.37
N ALA A 104 17.75 -14.15 -7.39
CA ALA A 104 19.02 -14.01 -8.11
C ALA A 104 20.18 -13.53 -7.20
N ARG A 105 19.91 -12.60 -6.28
CA ARG A 105 20.90 -12.13 -5.29
C ARG A 105 21.31 -13.18 -4.26
N ARG A 106 20.49 -14.20 -4.07
CA ARG A 106 20.72 -15.34 -3.18
C ARG A 106 21.23 -16.56 -3.91
N ASP A 107 21.57 -16.41 -5.20
CA ASP A 107 22.01 -17.50 -6.09
C ASP A 107 21.02 -18.68 -6.15
N LEU A 108 19.71 -18.38 -6.04
CA LEU A 108 18.64 -19.35 -6.15
C LEU A 108 18.17 -19.49 -7.61
N SER A 109 17.86 -20.72 -8.02
CA SER A 109 17.36 -21.03 -9.36
C SER A 109 15.88 -20.75 -9.55
N GLU A 110 15.13 -20.59 -8.46
CA GLU A 110 13.69 -20.36 -8.45
C GLU A 110 13.29 -19.43 -7.31
N VAL A 111 12.14 -18.80 -7.46
CA VAL A 111 11.55 -17.90 -6.45
C VAL A 111 10.72 -18.72 -5.49
N SER A 112 11.03 -18.69 -4.19
CA SER A 112 10.27 -19.36 -3.14
C SER A 112 9.30 -18.40 -2.41
N ASN A 113 8.55 -18.93 -1.45
CA ASN A 113 7.68 -18.14 -0.57
C ASN A 113 8.46 -17.11 0.26
N ASP A 114 9.73 -17.37 0.57
CA ASP A 114 10.56 -16.45 1.34
C ASP A 114 10.87 -15.20 0.51
N GLU A 115 11.27 -15.36 -0.76
CA GLU A 115 11.51 -14.24 -1.66
C GLU A 115 10.24 -13.44 -1.93
N ILE A 116 9.09 -14.10 -2.06
CA ILE A 116 7.78 -13.43 -2.19
C ILE A 116 7.47 -12.62 -0.94
N SER A 117 7.68 -13.19 0.25
CA SER A 117 7.42 -12.51 1.52
C SER A 117 8.31 -11.28 1.70
N ASP A 118 9.61 -11.43 1.44
CA ASP A 118 10.56 -10.31 1.51
C ASP A 118 10.25 -9.23 0.46
N ALA A 119 9.78 -9.62 -0.72
CA ALA A 119 9.36 -8.68 -1.76
C ALA A 119 8.10 -7.91 -1.37
N ILE A 120 7.09 -8.55 -0.76
CA ILE A 120 5.90 -7.87 -0.21
C ILE A 120 6.34 -6.80 0.79
N GLU A 121 7.18 -7.16 1.76
CA GLU A 121 7.69 -6.23 2.77
C GLU A 121 8.46 -5.06 2.14
N ARG A 122 9.27 -5.35 1.12
CA ARG A 122 10.06 -4.35 0.42
C ARG A 122 9.19 -3.37 -0.39
N VAL A 123 8.14 -3.84 -1.02
CA VAL A 123 7.19 -3.00 -1.75
C VAL A 123 6.40 -2.12 -0.77
N MET A 124 5.99 -2.67 0.39
CA MET A 124 5.22 -1.93 1.41
C MET A 124 6.05 -0.91 2.18
N ALA A 125 7.25 -1.28 2.61
CA ALA A 125 8.03 -0.52 3.60
C ALA A 125 9.40 -0.04 3.10
N GLY A 126 9.74 -0.36 1.86
CA GLY A 126 11.03 -0.04 1.27
C GLY A 126 12.14 -1.04 1.65
N PRO A 127 13.36 -0.83 1.12
CA PRO A 127 14.48 -1.73 1.34
C PRO A 127 14.97 -1.71 2.80
N GLU A 128 15.45 -2.85 3.26
CA GLU A 128 16.12 -2.99 4.56
C GLU A 128 17.43 -2.21 4.59
N LYS A 129 17.69 -1.54 5.72
CA LYS A 129 18.98 -0.92 6.01
C LYS A 129 19.91 -1.94 6.70
N LYS A 130 20.48 -2.86 5.93
CA LYS A 130 21.32 -3.96 6.44
C LYS A 130 22.60 -3.48 7.15
N ASP A 131 23.10 -2.30 6.79
CA ASP A 131 24.33 -1.73 7.36
C ASP A 131 24.08 -0.89 8.63
N SER A 132 22.85 -0.84 9.12
CA SER A 132 22.51 -0.12 10.35
C SER A 132 22.94 -0.92 11.57
N VAL A 133 24.07 -0.55 12.15
CA VAL A 133 24.53 -1.12 13.43
C VAL A 133 23.67 -0.53 14.55
N MET A 134 22.66 -1.27 15.00
CA MET A 134 21.87 -0.89 16.17
C MET A 134 22.50 -1.47 17.43
N SER A 135 22.63 -0.62 18.46
CA SER A 135 23.02 -1.08 19.80
C SER A 135 21.94 -2.01 20.37
N ASP A 136 22.30 -2.91 21.27
CA ASP A 136 21.35 -3.83 21.91
C ASP A 136 20.27 -3.10 22.71
N ARG A 137 20.62 -1.94 23.32
CA ARG A 137 19.63 -1.06 23.96
C ARG A 137 18.58 -0.59 22.97
N ARG A 138 19.00 -0.13 21.78
CA ARG A 138 18.09 0.34 20.74
C ARG A 138 17.25 -0.80 20.16
N LYS A 139 17.84 -1.99 19.96
CA LYS A 139 17.09 -3.18 19.49
C LYS A 139 15.98 -3.55 20.46
N ARG A 140 16.27 -3.55 21.78
CA ARG A 140 15.26 -3.84 22.81
C ARG A 140 14.17 -2.80 22.83
N LEU A 141 14.52 -1.52 22.78
CA LEU A 141 13.54 -0.43 22.76
C LEU A 141 12.59 -0.56 21.56
N VAL A 142 13.13 -0.74 20.36
CA VAL A 142 12.33 -0.95 19.14
C VAL A 142 11.48 -2.22 19.27
N ALA A 143 12.03 -3.30 19.81
CA ALA A 143 11.29 -4.56 19.96
C ALA A 143 10.07 -4.41 20.88
N TYR A 144 10.20 -3.71 22.01
CA TYR A 144 9.06 -3.43 22.90
C TYR A 144 8.05 -2.48 22.25
N HIS A 145 8.52 -1.46 21.55
CA HIS A 145 7.67 -0.53 20.81
C HIS A 145 6.79 -1.28 19.79
N GLU A 146 7.40 -2.06 18.90
CA GLU A 146 6.68 -2.84 17.89
C GLU A 146 5.79 -3.93 18.51
N ALA A 147 6.25 -4.56 19.59
CA ALA A 147 5.43 -5.52 20.33
C ALA A 147 4.20 -4.85 20.95
N GLY A 148 4.30 -3.60 21.38
CA GLY A 148 3.17 -2.80 21.85
C GLY A 148 2.09 -2.62 20.79
N HIS A 149 2.45 -2.20 19.58
CA HIS A 149 1.52 -2.11 18.46
C HIS A 149 0.86 -3.46 18.16
N ALA A 150 1.66 -4.52 18.10
CA ALA A 150 1.17 -5.85 17.78
C ALA A 150 0.23 -6.40 18.84
N LEU A 151 0.56 -6.23 20.13
CA LEU A 151 -0.25 -6.70 21.24
C LEU A 151 -1.61 -6.00 21.27
N VAL A 152 -1.60 -4.67 21.17
CA VAL A 152 -2.85 -3.89 21.16
C VAL A 152 -3.67 -4.28 19.94
N GLY A 153 -3.06 -4.35 18.74
CA GLY A 153 -3.78 -4.74 17.52
C GLY A 153 -4.38 -6.14 17.58
N ALA A 154 -3.66 -7.10 18.15
CA ALA A 154 -4.16 -8.48 18.31
C ALA A 154 -5.32 -8.60 19.31
N LEU A 155 -5.42 -7.69 20.28
CA LEU A 155 -6.47 -7.69 21.29
C LEU A 155 -7.69 -6.82 20.92
N MET A 156 -7.54 -5.90 19.93
CA MET A 156 -8.65 -5.04 19.51
C MET A 156 -9.66 -5.84 18.67
N PRO A 157 -10.95 -5.81 19.03
CA PRO A 157 -11.98 -6.44 18.23
C PRO A 157 -12.11 -5.72 16.88
N ASP A 158 -12.35 -6.47 15.82
CA ASP A 158 -12.57 -5.95 14.46
C ASP A 158 -11.40 -5.12 13.90
N TYR A 159 -10.19 -5.33 14.40
CA TYR A 159 -8.99 -4.71 13.85
C TYR A 159 -8.25 -5.68 12.90
N ASP A 160 -7.32 -5.12 12.12
CA ASP A 160 -6.57 -5.88 11.14
C ASP A 160 -5.60 -6.85 11.84
N PRO A 161 -5.51 -8.12 11.39
CA PRO A 161 -4.62 -9.10 12.01
C PRO A 161 -3.15 -8.72 11.83
N VAL A 162 -2.36 -8.95 12.89
CA VAL A 162 -0.91 -8.81 12.86
C VAL A 162 -0.32 -9.91 11.97
N GLN A 163 0.41 -9.52 10.95
CA GLN A 163 1.08 -10.43 10.04
C GLN A 163 2.52 -10.73 10.49
N LYS A 164 3.26 -9.69 10.87
CA LYS A 164 4.68 -9.77 11.22
C LYS A 164 5.11 -8.57 12.04
N ILE A 165 6.10 -8.77 12.90
CA ILE A 165 6.85 -7.72 13.58
C ILE A 165 8.30 -7.78 13.08
N SER A 166 8.91 -6.65 12.80
CA SER A 166 10.31 -6.54 12.39
C SER A 166 11.00 -5.41 13.13
N ILE A 167 12.18 -5.69 13.68
CA ILE A 167 13.07 -4.69 14.26
C ILE A 167 14.16 -4.23 13.28
N ILE A 168 14.09 -4.70 12.04
CA ILE A 168 15.02 -4.30 10.99
C ILE A 168 14.59 -2.94 10.44
N PRO A 169 15.46 -1.91 10.48
CA PRO A 169 15.10 -0.59 10.00
C PRO A 169 14.80 -0.57 8.50
N ARG A 170 13.73 0.12 8.13
CA ARG A 170 13.34 0.35 6.73
C ARG A 170 12.96 1.83 6.54
N GLY A 171 13.46 2.46 5.49
CA GLY A 171 13.20 3.88 5.27
C GLY A 171 13.54 4.73 6.50
N ASN A 172 12.58 5.44 7.07
CA ASN A 172 12.73 6.24 8.29
C ASN A 172 12.29 5.50 9.57
N ALA A 173 11.74 4.29 9.45
CA ALA A 173 11.28 3.49 10.58
C ALA A 173 12.42 2.69 11.19
N GLY A 174 12.48 2.63 12.51
CA GLY A 174 13.43 1.82 13.27
C GLY A 174 13.03 0.35 13.37
N GLY A 175 11.73 0.08 13.34
CA GLY A 175 11.06 -1.21 13.25
C GLY A 175 9.75 -1.05 12.54
N LEU A 176 8.98 -2.13 12.38
CA LEU A 176 7.67 -2.11 11.74
C LEU A 176 6.81 -3.29 12.21
N THR A 177 5.56 -2.98 12.52
CA THR A 177 4.51 -3.98 12.71
C THR A 177 3.61 -3.98 11.48
N PHE A 178 3.53 -5.11 10.81
CA PHE A 178 2.73 -5.30 9.61
C PHE A 178 1.36 -5.84 9.98
N PHE A 179 0.33 -5.14 9.53
CA PHE A 179 -1.06 -5.55 9.60
C PHE A 179 -1.59 -5.88 8.21
N THR A 180 -2.53 -6.81 8.12
CA THR A 180 -3.20 -7.13 6.86
C THR A 180 -4.61 -6.55 6.88
N PRO A 181 -4.87 -5.43 6.18
CA PRO A 181 -6.21 -4.84 6.11
C PRO A 181 -7.22 -5.82 5.52
N SER A 182 -8.48 -5.74 5.98
CA SER A 182 -9.53 -6.54 5.36
C SER A 182 -9.82 -6.08 3.94
N GLU A 183 -10.10 -7.03 3.05
CA GLU A 183 -10.43 -6.77 1.65
C GLU A 183 -11.61 -5.79 1.53
N GLU A 184 -12.66 -6.05 2.27
CA GLU A 184 -13.89 -5.23 2.28
C GLU A 184 -13.61 -3.76 2.62
N ARG A 185 -12.73 -3.49 3.63
CA ARG A 185 -12.36 -2.12 3.99
C ARG A 185 -11.53 -1.44 2.91
N MET A 186 -10.63 -2.20 2.28
CA MET A 186 -9.79 -1.66 1.21
C MET A 186 -10.60 -1.35 -0.05
N GLU A 187 -11.59 -2.17 -0.39
CA GLU A 187 -12.45 -1.97 -1.56
C GLU A 187 -13.45 -0.84 -1.33
N SER A 188 -14.12 -0.85 -0.18
CA SER A 188 -15.14 0.18 0.13
C SER A 188 -14.54 1.55 0.48
N GLY A 189 -13.33 1.57 1.04
CA GLY A 189 -12.74 2.78 1.61
C GLY A 189 -13.52 3.32 2.81
N LEU A 190 -14.45 2.52 3.38
CA LEU A 190 -15.31 2.91 4.49
C LEU A 190 -14.76 2.37 5.81
N TYR A 191 -14.54 3.28 6.75
CA TYR A 191 -14.03 2.97 8.08
C TYR A 191 -15.05 3.38 9.15
N SER A 192 -15.39 2.43 10.03
CA SER A 192 -16.28 2.72 11.15
C SER A 192 -15.58 3.57 12.21
N ARG A 193 -16.37 4.26 13.05
CA ARG A 193 -15.88 4.99 14.22
C ARG A 193 -15.02 4.07 15.12
N THR A 194 -15.51 2.86 15.40
CA THR A 194 -14.80 1.87 16.22
C THR A 194 -13.47 1.49 15.61
N TYR A 195 -13.42 1.24 14.29
CA TYR A 195 -12.17 0.92 13.63
C TYR A 195 -11.13 2.05 13.74
N LEU A 196 -11.55 3.30 13.52
CA LEU A 196 -10.65 4.46 13.63
C LEU A 196 -10.17 4.67 15.08
N GLN A 197 -11.02 4.43 16.07
CA GLN A 197 -10.63 4.43 17.48
C GLN A 197 -9.62 3.32 17.81
N ASN A 198 -9.85 2.11 17.30
CA ASN A 198 -8.91 0.99 17.45
C ASN A 198 -7.57 1.30 16.77
N GLN A 199 -7.59 1.91 15.58
CA GLN A 199 -6.38 2.34 14.88
C GLN A 199 -5.55 3.33 15.71
N MET A 200 -6.20 4.31 16.34
CA MET A 200 -5.52 5.24 17.25
C MET A 200 -4.96 4.54 18.47
N ALA A 201 -5.70 3.60 19.07
CA ALA A 201 -5.23 2.82 20.22
C ALA A 201 -4.01 1.96 19.85
N VAL A 202 -4.04 1.31 18.69
CA VAL A 202 -2.91 0.53 18.16
C VAL A 202 -1.69 1.42 17.94
N ALA A 203 -1.87 2.60 17.34
CA ALA A 203 -0.79 3.56 17.13
C ALA A 203 -0.17 4.06 18.45
N LEU A 204 -0.93 4.16 19.53
CA LEU A 204 -0.41 4.53 20.85
C LEU A 204 0.33 3.37 21.54
N GLY A 205 0.09 2.12 21.12
CA GLY A 205 0.64 0.92 21.74
C GLY A 205 2.14 0.91 21.89
N GLY A 206 2.87 1.40 20.89
CA GLY A 206 4.33 1.48 20.92
C GLY A 206 4.85 2.40 22.03
N ARG A 207 4.29 3.62 22.13
CA ARG A 207 4.65 4.57 23.19
C ARG A 207 4.33 4.03 24.59
N VAL A 208 3.14 3.45 24.76
CA VAL A 208 2.71 2.90 26.04
C VAL A 208 3.62 1.72 26.46
N ALA A 209 4.06 0.90 25.52
CA ALA A 209 5.01 -0.17 25.79
C ALA A 209 6.38 0.38 26.28
N GLU A 210 6.89 1.46 25.65
CA GLU A 210 8.10 2.13 26.15
C GLU A 210 7.93 2.63 27.59
N GLU A 211 6.80 3.29 27.87
CA GLU A 211 6.49 3.86 29.19
C GLU A 211 6.40 2.76 30.28
N ILE A 212 5.73 1.64 29.99
CA ILE A 212 5.61 0.52 30.93
C ILE A 212 6.98 -0.11 31.25
N VAL A 213 7.84 -0.26 30.23
CA VAL A 213 9.10 -1.00 30.36
C VAL A 213 10.22 -0.13 30.93
N TYR A 214 10.28 1.14 30.54
CA TYR A 214 11.40 2.02 30.87
C TYR A 214 11.04 3.17 31.83
N GLY A 215 9.74 3.43 32.04
CA GLY A 215 9.23 4.55 32.81
C GLY A 215 8.95 5.78 31.94
N GLU A 216 8.13 6.69 32.46
CA GLU A 216 7.65 7.89 31.75
C GLU A 216 8.80 8.81 31.31
N ASP A 217 9.82 8.98 32.15
CA ASP A 217 10.97 9.86 31.88
C ASP A 217 11.89 9.32 30.76
N GLU A 218 11.83 8.03 30.45
CA GLU A 218 12.68 7.38 29.44
C GLU A 218 11.94 7.11 28.09
N VAL A 219 10.70 7.58 27.96
CA VAL A 219 9.96 7.49 26.68
C VAL A 219 10.66 8.30 25.60
N THR A 220 10.82 7.72 24.43
CA THR A 220 11.59 8.33 23.35
C THR A 220 10.72 9.08 22.34
N THR A 221 11.37 9.85 21.47
CA THR A 221 10.71 10.50 20.33
C THR A 221 10.37 9.52 19.20
N GLY A 222 10.62 8.22 19.37
CA GLY A 222 10.34 7.17 18.38
C GLY A 222 8.90 7.14 17.93
N ALA A 223 7.97 7.38 18.86
CA ALA A 223 6.53 7.42 18.62
C ALA A 223 6.01 8.70 17.92
N SER A 224 6.87 9.58 17.43
CA SER A 224 6.43 10.87 16.85
C SER A 224 5.49 10.69 15.65
N ASN A 225 5.75 9.74 14.78
CA ASN A 225 4.87 9.44 13.63
C ASN A 225 3.52 8.87 14.08
N ASP A 226 3.52 8.01 15.09
CA ASP A 226 2.30 7.41 15.65
C ASP A 226 1.41 8.47 16.26
N LEU A 227 1.99 9.37 17.06
CA LEU A 227 1.28 10.50 17.64
C LEU A 227 0.74 11.47 16.57
N GLN A 228 1.48 11.68 15.49
CA GLN A 228 1.03 12.50 14.37
C GLN A 228 -0.14 11.83 13.65
N GLN A 229 -0.09 10.51 13.45
CA GLN A 229 -1.18 9.74 12.87
C GLN A 229 -2.44 9.80 13.76
N VAL A 230 -2.30 9.60 15.07
CA VAL A 230 -3.40 9.72 16.04
C VAL A 230 -4.05 11.10 15.96
N ALA A 231 -3.25 12.16 16.03
CA ALA A 231 -3.75 13.53 15.95
C ALA A 231 -4.47 13.82 14.61
N SER A 232 -3.93 13.33 13.50
CA SER A 232 -4.52 13.48 12.17
C SER A 232 -5.86 12.73 12.08
N THR A 233 -5.90 11.47 12.52
CA THR A 233 -7.11 10.64 12.51
C THR A 233 -8.20 11.25 13.39
N ALA A 234 -7.88 11.64 14.62
CA ALA A 234 -8.83 12.28 15.52
C ALA A 234 -9.40 13.58 14.94
N ARG A 235 -8.56 14.40 14.31
CA ARG A 235 -9.00 15.64 13.65
C ARG A 235 -9.95 15.34 12.48
N GLN A 236 -9.63 14.34 11.65
CA GLN A 236 -10.48 13.95 10.53
C GLN A 236 -11.82 13.38 11.01
N MET A 237 -11.84 12.60 12.08
CA MET A 237 -13.06 12.08 12.68
C MET A 237 -14.03 13.21 13.02
N ILE A 238 -13.53 14.30 13.62
CA ILE A 238 -14.34 15.45 14.01
C ILE A 238 -14.72 16.30 12.79
N THR A 239 -13.71 16.71 11.99
CA THR A 239 -13.90 17.77 10.99
C THR A 239 -14.44 17.29 9.64
N ARG A 240 -14.25 16.01 9.32
CA ARG A 240 -14.62 15.44 8.01
C ARG A 240 -15.70 14.37 8.08
N PHE A 241 -15.68 13.57 9.15
CA PHE A 241 -16.56 12.40 9.25
C PHE A 241 -17.72 12.61 10.21
N GLY A 242 -17.75 13.72 10.95
CA GLY A 242 -18.84 14.01 11.91
C GLY A 242 -18.91 12.97 13.04
N MET A 243 -17.78 12.42 13.46
CA MET A 243 -17.68 11.36 14.47
C MET A 243 -17.27 11.94 15.84
N SER A 244 -17.75 13.11 16.21
CA SER A 244 -17.68 13.66 17.57
C SER A 244 -18.90 13.24 18.41
N ASP A 245 -18.79 13.33 19.73
CA ASP A 245 -19.90 13.23 20.65
C ASP A 245 -20.67 14.54 20.65
#